data_4226395dcedca2dc7311e54418f5c361
#
_entry.id   4226395dcedca2dc7311e54418f5c361
#
_cell.length_a   1.000
_cell.length_b   1.000
_cell.length_c   1.000
_cell.angle_alpha   90.00
_cell.angle_beta   90.00
_cell.angle_gamma   90.00
#
_symmetry.space_group_name_H-M   'P 1'
#
loop_
_entity.id
_entity.type
_entity.pdbx_description
1 polymer ?
#
loop_
_entity_poly.entity_id
_entity_poly.type
_entity_poly.pdbx_seq_one_letter_code
_entity_poly.pdbx_strand_id
1 'polypeptide(L)'
;MADDGRFAYDSDYYGDDLPFWMKVGRSDGSTRSQLIVPYTLDCNDMRFALPQGYSHADPFFQYLKDTFDALYAEGDPAGDDSPKMMSIGMHCRLLGRPGRITALQRFLDHIQRHDKVWVCRRIDLARHWAHHHPDKE
;
A
#
# COMPACT_ATOMS: atom_id res chain seq x y z
N MET A 1 -5.32 13.04 15.97
CA MET A 1 -4.11 12.96 15.11
C MET A 1 -3.68 14.35 14.63
N ALA A 2 -4.55 15.11 13.97
CA ALA A 2 -4.21 16.45 13.47
C ALA A 2 -3.73 17.42 14.56
N ASP A 3 -4.34 17.41 15.74
CA ASP A 3 -3.95 18.27 16.86
C ASP A 3 -2.61 17.88 17.50
N ASP A 4 -2.30 16.60 17.53
CA ASP A 4 -1.08 16.08 18.15
C ASP A 4 0.20 16.50 17.40
N GLY A 5 0.17 16.47 16.07
CA GLY A 5 1.28 16.90 15.22
C GLY A 5 2.51 15.99 15.19
N ARG A 6 2.55 14.93 15.98
CA ARG A 6 3.68 14.00 16.06
C ARG A 6 3.64 12.87 15.04
N PHE A 7 2.51 12.67 14.39
CA PHE A 7 2.35 11.65 13.38
C PHE A 7 2.93 12.11 12.05
N ALA A 8 3.89 11.37 11.51
CA ALA A 8 4.54 11.69 10.24
C ALA A 8 3.60 11.46 9.04
N TYR A 9 2.70 10.51 9.14
CA TYR A 9 1.72 10.18 8.11
C TYR A 9 0.50 9.50 8.73
N ASP A 10 -0.58 9.43 7.96
CA ASP A 10 -1.78 8.65 8.22
C ASP A 10 -1.90 7.54 7.17
N SER A 11 -2.32 6.35 7.56
CA SER A 11 -2.53 5.23 6.63
C SER A 11 -3.96 4.68 6.65
N ASP A 12 -4.87 5.37 7.32
CA ASP A 12 -6.26 4.95 7.42
C ASP A 12 -7.10 5.52 6.25
N TYR A 13 -6.56 5.37 5.04
CA TYR A 13 -7.17 5.84 3.80
C TYR A 13 -6.79 4.92 2.63
N TYR A 14 -7.64 4.84 1.62
CA TYR A 14 -7.43 3.98 0.44
C TYR A 14 -7.98 4.59 -0.86
N GLY A 15 -7.89 5.91 -0.98
CA GLY A 15 -8.45 6.66 -2.11
C GLY A 15 -7.48 6.90 -3.27
N ASP A 16 -6.24 6.40 -3.18
CA ASP A 16 -5.23 6.56 -4.22
C ASP A 16 -4.19 5.44 -4.15
N ASP A 17 -3.43 5.24 -5.23
CA ASP A 17 -2.28 4.33 -5.33
C ASP A 17 -0.95 5.05 -5.12
N LEU A 18 -0.98 6.31 -4.70
CA LEU A 18 0.18 7.12 -4.33
C LEU A 18 -0.08 7.87 -3.03
N PRO A 19 0.96 8.21 -2.26
CA PRO A 19 0.80 9.14 -1.14
C PRO A 19 0.36 10.53 -1.63
N PHE A 20 -0.36 11.23 -0.78
CA PHE A 20 -0.83 12.59 -1.08
C PHE A 20 -0.99 13.42 0.19
N TRP A 21 -1.03 14.73 0.02
CA TRP A 21 -1.29 15.66 1.11
C TRP A 21 -2.77 16.02 1.19
N MET A 22 -3.30 16.00 2.40
CA MET A 22 -4.68 16.36 2.69
C MET A 22 -4.76 17.44 3.79
N LYS A 23 -5.56 18.47 3.57
CA LYS A 23 -5.85 19.46 4.63
C LYS A 23 -6.81 18.86 5.62
N VAL A 24 -6.43 18.83 6.87
CA VAL A 24 -7.23 18.30 7.99
C VAL A 24 -7.50 19.39 9.02
N GLY A 25 -8.75 19.46 9.49
CA GLY A 25 -9.16 20.40 10.53
C GLY A 25 -8.59 20.03 11.90
N ARG A 26 -8.27 21.05 12.69
CA ARG A 26 -7.84 20.92 14.08
C ARG A 26 -8.95 21.43 15.01
N SER A 27 -8.87 21.04 16.28
CA SER A 27 -9.86 21.42 17.30
C SER A 27 -9.89 22.93 17.58
N ASP A 28 -8.81 23.66 17.29
CA ASP A 28 -8.72 25.11 17.40
C ASP A 28 -9.32 25.88 16.19
N GLY A 29 -9.91 25.17 15.22
CA GLY A 29 -10.49 25.74 14.00
C GLY A 29 -9.47 26.00 12.89
N SER A 30 -8.18 25.80 13.14
CA SER A 30 -7.15 25.88 12.09
C SER A 30 -7.13 24.61 11.23
N THR A 31 -6.37 24.63 10.15
CA THR A 31 -6.08 23.46 9.33
C THR A 31 -4.59 23.18 9.28
N ARG A 32 -4.23 21.91 9.05
CA ARG A 32 -2.85 21.53 8.72
C ARG A 32 -2.83 20.51 7.60
N SER A 33 -1.74 20.45 6.88
CA SER A 33 -1.49 19.37 5.95
C SER A 33 -1.05 18.11 6.69
N GLN A 34 -1.66 17.00 6.32
CA GLN A 34 -1.33 15.67 6.80
C GLN A 34 -0.96 14.80 5.60
N LEU A 35 0.20 14.16 5.66
CA LEU A 35 0.56 13.19 4.64
C LEU A 35 -0.28 11.93 4.81
N ILE A 36 -0.91 11.51 3.75
CA ILE A 36 -1.60 10.23 3.64
C ILE A 36 -0.70 9.26 2.87
N VAL A 37 -0.45 8.10 3.46
CA VAL A 37 0.17 6.96 2.78
C VAL A 37 -0.91 5.89 2.70
N PRO A 38 -1.68 5.86 1.61
CA PRO A 38 -2.86 4.99 1.51
C PRO A 38 -2.47 3.51 1.54
N TYR A 39 -3.44 2.64 1.74
CA TYR A 39 -3.24 1.21 1.57
C TYR A 39 -4.13 0.66 0.47
N THR A 40 -3.66 -0.40 -0.17
CA THR A 40 -4.39 -1.08 -1.24
C THR A 40 -5.45 -1.97 -0.61
N LEU A 41 -6.72 -1.52 -0.62
CA LEU A 41 -7.82 -2.12 0.15
C LEU A 41 -8.08 -3.58 -0.22
N ASP A 42 -8.02 -3.91 -1.48
CA ASP A 42 -8.34 -5.20 -2.08
C ASP A 42 -7.20 -6.23 -1.96
N CYS A 43 -5.96 -5.77 -1.79
CA CYS A 43 -4.79 -6.61 -1.52
C CYS A 43 -4.70 -6.98 -0.03
N ASN A 44 -5.74 -7.58 0.52
CA ASN A 44 -5.87 -7.83 1.95
C ASN A 44 -6.31 -9.28 2.22
N ASP A 45 -5.60 -9.96 3.12
CA ASP A 45 -5.88 -11.34 3.52
C ASP A 45 -7.18 -11.49 4.33
N MET A 46 -7.82 -10.39 4.74
CA MET A 46 -9.13 -10.42 5.39
C MET A 46 -10.17 -11.14 4.52
N ARG A 47 -10.01 -11.13 3.20
CA ARG A 47 -10.89 -11.85 2.27
C ARG A 47 -10.91 -13.37 2.48
N PHE A 48 -9.92 -13.96 3.15
CA PHE A 48 -9.99 -15.36 3.60
C PHE A 48 -11.07 -15.59 4.67
N ALA A 49 -11.54 -14.56 5.33
CA ALA A 49 -12.58 -14.64 6.36
C ALA A 49 -13.99 -14.27 5.84
N LEU A 50 -14.11 -13.93 4.57
CA LEU A 50 -15.38 -13.51 3.96
C LEU A 50 -16.03 -14.68 3.19
N PRO A 51 -17.38 -14.77 3.14
CA PRO A 51 -18.08 -15.85 2.45
C PRO A 51 -17.74 -16.02 0.97
N GLN A 52 -17.42 -14.91 0.29
CA GLN A 52 -17.03 -14.90 -1.13
C GLN A 52 -15.55 -14.53 -1.32
N GLY A 53 -14.75 -14.85 -0.32
CA GLY A 53 -13.33 -14.54 -0.32
C GLY A 53 -12.46 -15.66 -0.87
N TYR A 54 -11.20 -15.66 -0.47
CA TYR A 54 -10.24 -16.66 -0.90
C TYR A 54 -10.39 -17.96 -0.13
N SER A 55 -10.50 -19.08 -0.82
CA SER A 55 -10.58 -20.41 -0.20
C SER A 55 -9.18 -20.98 0.17
N HIS A 56 -8.16 -20.66 -0.61
CA HIS A 56 -6.79 -21.19 -0.47
C HIS A 56 -5.77 -20.19 -1.06
N ALA A 57 -4.48 -20.55 -1.06
CA ALA A 57 -3.39 -19.64 -1.42
C ALA A 57 -3.41 -19.15 -2.88
N ASP A 58 -3.82 -20.01 -3.84
CA ASP A 58 -3.70 -19.68 -5.26
C ASP A 58 -4.50 -18.45 -5.70
N PRO A 59 -5.78 -18.29 -5.36
CA PRO A 59 -6.52 -17.08 -5.73
C PRO A 59 -5.91 -15.80 -5.14
N PHE A 60 -5.39 -15.87 -3.91
CA PHE A 60 -4.76 -14.70 -3.30
C PHE A 60 -3.43 -14.37 -3.96
N PHE A 61 -2.58 -15.37 -4.21
CA PHE A 61 -1.35 -15.16 -4.95
C PHE A 61 -1.62 -14.56 -6.33
N GLN A 62 -2.56 -15.13 -7.09
CA GLN A 62 -2.87 -14.64 -8.43
C GLN A 62 -3.36 -13.18 -8.39
N TYR A 63 -4.21 -12.84 -7.44
CA TYR A 63 -4.69 -11.48 -7.27
C TYR A 63 -3.55 -10.49 -6.98
N LEU A 64 -2.66 -10.82 -6.02
CA LEU A 64 -1.51 -9.99 -5.71
C LEU A 64 -0.57 -9.83 -6.90
N LYS A 65 -0.34 -10.93 -7.64
CA LYS A 65 0.51 -10.94 -8.83
C LYS A 65 -0.07 -10.04 -9.92
N ASP A 66 -1.33 -10.19 -10.25
CA ASP A 66 -1.97 -9.42 -11.32
C ASP A 66 -2.04 -7.92 -10.97
N THR A 67 -2.30 -7.60 -9.69
CA THR A 67 -2.24 -6.21 -9.21
C THR A 67 -0.83 -5.64 -9.35
N PHE A 68 0.18 -6.38 -8.91
CA PHE A 68 1.58 -5.95 -9.04
C PHE A 68 1.98 -5.75 -10.51
N ASP A 69 1.67 -6.72 -11.36
CA ASP A 69 2.05 -6.67 -12.78
C ASP A 69 1.41 -5.45 -13.49
N ALA A 70 0.16 -5.14 -13.18
CA ALA A 70 -0.53 -3.96 -13.71
C ALA A 70 0.16 -2.66 -13.25
N LEU A 71 0.36 -2.50 -11.94
CA LEU A 71 1.01 -1.30 -11.37
C LEU A 71 2.48 -1.16 -11.81
N TYR A 72 3.17 -2.29 -11.99
CA TYR A 72 4.55 -2.30 -12.50
C TYR A 72 4.61 -1.83 -13.96
N ALA A 73 3.66 -2.26 -14.79
CA ALA A 73 3.56 -1.82 -16.18
C ALA A 73 3.27 -0.31 -16.30
N GLU A 74 2.43 0.24 -15.42
CA GLU A 74 2.18 1.70 -15.38
C GLU A 74 3.45 2.50 -15.04
N GLY A 75 4.36 1.92 -14.27
CA GLY A 75 5.65 2.52 -13.93
C GLY A 75 6.73 2.42 -15.01
N ASP A 76 6.45 1.80 -16.16
CA ASP A 76 7.44 1.67 -17.25
C ASP A 76 7.66 3.03 -17.92
N PRO A 77 8.92 3.55 -17.94
CA PRO A 77 9.25 4.79 -18.63
C PRO A 77 8.99 4.77 -20.15
N ALA A 78 8.88 3.59 -20.76
CA ALA A 78 8.50 3.45 -22.17
C ALA A 78 6.97 3.49 -22.37
N GLY A 79 6.18 3.42 -21.28
CA GLY A 79 4.74 3.48 -21.26
C GLY A 79 4.25 4.75 -20.56
N ASP A 80 3.51 4.58 -19.47
CA ASP A 80 2.86 5.70 -18.78
C ASP A 80 3.82 6.50 -17.86
N ASP A 81 5.00 5.95 -17.53
CA ASP A 81 5.99 6.53 -16.61
C ASP A 81 5.37 7.01 -15.27
N SER A 82 4.45 6.23 -14.76
CA SER A 82 3.65 6.55 -13.57
C SER A 82 3.80 5.48 -12.50
N PRO A 83 4.97 5.42 -11.80
CA PRO A 83 5.20 4.43 -10.76
C PRO A 83 4.17 4.54 -9.64
N LYS A 84 3.73 3.40 -9.15
CA LYS A 84 2.67 3.27 -8.16
C LYS A 84 3.19 2.62 -6.87
N MET A 85 2.37 2.72 -5.84
CA MET A 85 2.57 2.06 -4.57
C MET A 85 1.56 0.91 -4.43
N MET A 86 2.01 -0.21 -3.88
CA MET A 86 1.15 -1.32 -3.49
C MET A 86 1.41 -1.69 -2.03
N SER A 87 0.37 -1.93 -1.27
CA SER A 87 0.50 -2.49 0.08
C SER A 87 -0.34 -3.75 0.24
N ILE A 88 0.15 -4.70 1.03
CA ILE A 88 -0.57 -5.95 1.30
C ILE A 88 -0.99 -5.96 2.77
N GLY A 89 -2.30 -6.00 3.00
CA GLY A 89 -2.86 -6.16 4.34
C GLY A 89 -2.69 -7.61 4.81
N MET A 90 -2.03 -7.81 5.96
CA MET A 90 -1.70 -9.12 6.47
C MET A 90 -2.08 -9.28 7.94
N HIS A 91 -2.76 -10.38 8.27
CA HIS A 91 -3.06 -10.77 9.64
C HIS A 91 -2.42 -12.12 9.94
N CYS A 92 -1.63 -12.22 10.99
CA CYS A 92 -0.95 -13.47 11.36
C CYS A 92 -1.91 -14.66 11.52
N ARG A 93 -3.12 -14.43 12.01
CA ARG A 93 -4.16 -15.45 12.17
C ARG A 93 -4.80 -15.89 10.84
N LEU A 94 -4.70 -15.09 9.78
CA LEU A 94 -5.26 -15.39 8.46
C LEU A 94 -4.16 -15.90 7.51
N LEU A 95 -3.31 -15.02 7.03
CA LEU A 95 -2.26 -15.36 6.07
C LEU A 95 -1.16 -16.26 6.69
N GLY A 96 -0.90 -16.15 7.98
CA GLY A 96 0.10 -16.96 8.68
C GLY A 96 -0.23 -18.46 8.84
N ARG A 97 -1.36 -18.93 8.27
CA ARG A 97 -1.71 -20.35 8.27
C ARG A 97 -0.93 -21.12 7.19
N PRO A 98 -0.49 -22.36 7.46
CA PRO A 98 0.35 -23.14 6.52
C PRO A 98 -0.20 -23.21 5.09
N GLY A 99 -1.50 -23.43 4.94
CA GLY A 99 -2.15 -23.50 3.63
C GLY A 99 -2.36 -22.14 2.91
N ARG A 100 -1.99 -21.03 3.54
CA ARG A 100 -2.18 -19.68 2.99
C ARG A 100 -0.88 -18.92 2.82
N ILE A 101 0.10 -19.11 3.71
CA ILE A 101 1.37 -18.38 3.70
C ILE A 101 2.15 -18.55 2.39
N THR A 102 1.95 -19.66 1.70
CA THR A 102 2.56 -19.93 0.40
C THR A 102 2.18 -18.90 -0.67
N ALA A 103 1.03 -18.23 -0.53
CA ALA A 103 0.66 -17.12 -1.41
C ALA A 103 1.68 -15.98 -1.31
N LEU A 104 2.01 -15.57 -0.08
CA LEU A 104 3.00 -14.51 0.16
C LEU A 104 4.40 -14.92 -0.29
N GLN A 105 4.82 -16.15 0.01
CA GLN A 105 6.14 -16.65 -0.42
C GLN A 105 6.28 -16.57 -1.94
N ARG A 106 5.31 -17.09 -2.68
CA ARG A 106 5.29 -17.05 -4.16
C ARG A 106 5.23 -15.61 -4.69
N PHE A 107 4.52 -14.72 -4.02
CA PHE A 107 4.47 -13.31 -4.40
C PHE A 107 5.83 -12.62 -4.19
N LEU A 108 6.50 -12.88 -3.08
CA LEU A 108 7.85 -12.35 -2.84
C LEU A 108 8.84 -12.88 -3.88
N ASP A 109 8.78 -14.17 -4.22
CA ASP A 109 9.59 -14.76 -5.29
C ASP A 109 9.29 -14.12 -6.66
N HIS A 110 8.03 -13.72 -6.89
CA HIS A 110 7.63 -13.04 -8.13
C HIS A 110 8.25 -11.64 -8.22
N ILE A 111 8.06 -10.81 -7.22
CA ILE A 111 8.53 -9.42 -7.26
C ILE A 111 10.06 -9.30 -7.28
N GLN A 112 10.79 -10.26 -6.69
CA GLN A 112 12.26 -10.29 -6.73
C GLN A 112 12.85 -10.47 -8.14
N ARG A 113 12.03 -10.86 -9.11
CA ARG A 113 12.46 -11.02 -10.52
C ARG A 113 12.33 -9.73 -11.32
N HIS A 114 11.85 -8.67 -10.70
CA HIS A 114 11.60 -7.38 -11.35
C HIS A 114 12.59 -6.34 -10.83
N ASP A 115 13.17 -5.60 -11.74
CA ASP A 115 14.01 -4.44 -11.41
C ASP A 115 13.13 -3.26 -10.95
N LYS A 116 13.74 -2.27 -10.32
CA LYS A 116 13.08 -1.02 -9.91
C LYS A 116 11.90 -1.20 -8.94
N VAL A 117 11.88 -2.28 -8.18
CA VAL A 117 10.93 -2.54 -7.10
C VAL A 117 11.57 -2.18 -5.76
N TRP A 118 10.96 -1.27 -5.05
CA TRP A 118 11.42 -0.85 -3.72
C TRP A 118 10.52 -1.45 -2.63
N VAL A 119 10.96 -2.53 -2.01
CA VAL A 119 10.29 -3.10 -0.84
C VAL A 119 10.79 -2.37 0.41
N CYS A 120 9.94 -1.58 1.04
CA CYS A 120 10.31 -0.70 2.14
C CYS A 120 9.27 -0.65 3.25
N ARG A 121 9.62 -0.03 4.37
CA ARG A 121 8.67 0.28 5.43
C ARG A 121 7.85 1.51 5.03
N ARG A 122 6.62 1.59 5.48
CA ARG A 122 5.75 2.74 5.20
C ARG A 122 6.35 4.08 5.65
N ILE A 123 7.08 4.09 6.76
CA ILE A 123 7.77 5.31 7.22
C ILE A 123 8.88 5.76 6.24
N ASP A 124 9.55 4.83 5.59
CA ASP A 124 10.60 5.17 4.62
C ASP A 124 9.96 5.76 3.36
N LEU A 125 8.84 5.20 2.92
CA LEU A 125 8.03 5.74 1.83
C LEU A 125 7.48 7.14 2.18
N ALA A 126 6.95 7.32 3.38
CA ALA A 126 6.44 8.62 3.83
C ALA A 126 7.54 9.70 3.82
N ARG A 127 8.75 9.37 4.29
CA ARG A 127 9.89 10.29 4.26
C ARG A 127 10.35 10.62 2.85
N HIS A 128 10.40 9.61 1.99
CA HIS A 128 10.73 9.78 0.58
C HIS A 128 9.73 10.73 -0.09
N TRP A 129 8.44 10.46 0.10
CA TRP A 129 7.39 11.29 -0.49
C TRP A 129 7.42 12.73 0.00
N ALA A 130 7.53 12.94 1.31
CA ALA A 130 7.61 14.28 1.89
C ALA A 130 8.82 15.08 1.40
N HIS A 131 9.92 14.40 1.08
CA HIS A 131 11.14 15.05 0.55
C HIS A 131 10.99 15.42 -0.93
N HIS A 132 10.46 14.53 -1.75
CA HIS A 132 10.39 14.72 -3.21
C HIS A 132 9.10 15.39 -3.69
N HIS A 133 8.03 15.29 -2.90
CA HIS A 133 6.71 15.86 -3.18
C HIS A 133 6.21 16.65 -1.95
N PRO A 134 6.89 17.74 -1.57
CA PRO A 134 6.48 18.53 -0.42
C PRO A 134 5.07 19.11 -0.62
N ASP A 135 4.37 19.36 0.49
CA ASP A 135 3.09 20.06 0.46
C ASP A 135 3.27 21.42 -0.25
N LYS A 136 2.42 21.66 -1.23
CA LYS A 136 2.33 22.97 -1.87
C LYS A 136 1.24 23.73 -1.13
N GLU A 137 1.63 24.60 -0.19
CA GLU A 137 0.72 25.49 0.52
C GLU A 137 -0.22 26.30 -0.41
#